data_7e759d3c46fa669a30e6a77e84b7ccf6
#
_entry.id   7e759d3c46fa669a30e6a77e84b7ccf6
#
_cell.length_a   1.000
_cell.length_b   1.000
_cell.length_c   1.000
_cell.angle_alpha   90.00
_cell.angle_beta   90.00
_cell.angle_gamma   90.00
#
_symmetry.space_group_name_H-M   'P 1'
#
loop_
_entity.id
_entity.type
_entity.pdbx_description
1 polymer ?
#
loop_
_entity_poly.entity_id
_entity_poly.type
_entity_poly.pdbx_seq_one_letter_code
_entity_poly.pdbx_strand_id
1 'polypeptide(L)'
;MTSQEIAQAFTDLCKKGEFEKAGRDFWSDDVVSKEAMPGDMAEIKGRKSVEGKGVWWYANHDVHSVKVEGPYVNGDQFIVRFTMDVTPKASGKRMQMDETGLYTVKNGKIVEESFFFGSAS
;
A
#
# COMPACT_ATOMS: atom_id res chain seq x y z
N MET A 1 -14.94 -4.58 13.90
CA MET A 1 -14.14 -5.60 13.21
C MET A 1 -12.85 -5.87 13.96
N THR A 2 -12.45 -7.11 14.06
CA THR A 2 -11.13 -7.47 14.59
C THR A 2 -10.04 -7.07 13.61
N SER A 3 -8.79 -7.01 14.08
CA SER A 3 -7.64 -6.76 13.21
C SER A 3 -7.54 -7.80 12.09
N GLN A 4 -7.85 -9.06 12.37
CA GLN A 4 -7.85 -10.12 11.36
C GLN A 4 -8.93 -9.89 10.31
N GLU A 5 -10.13 -9.48 10.70
CA GLU A 5 -11.22 -9.19 9.77
C GLU A 5 -10.88 -7.98 8.88
N ILE A 6 -10.27 -6.95 9.46
CA ILE A 6 -9.81 -5.77 8.70
C ILE A 6 -8.72 -6.17 7.71
N ALA A 7 -7.74 -6.95 8.15
CA ALA A 7 -6.67 -7.44 7.29
C ALA A 7 -7.22 -8.21 6.09
N GLN A 8 -8.16 -9.10 6.32
CA GLN A 8 -8.76 -9.91 5.27
C GLN A 8 -9.57 -9.04 4.29
N ALA A 9 -10.43 -8.17 4.81
CA ALA A 9 -11.27 -7.31 3.98
C ALA A 9 -10.44 -6.32 3.14
N PHE A 10 -9.43 -5.70 3.76
CA PHE A 10 -8.51 -4.81 3.05
C PHE A 10 -7.77 -5.54 1.94
N THR A 11 -7.20 -6.70 2.26
CA THR A 11 -6.44 -7.48 1.29
C THR A 11 -7.31 -7.99 0.15
N ASP A 12 -8.55 -8.38 0.43
CA ASP A 12 -9.49 -8.82 -0.60
C ASP A 12 -9.80 -7.70 -1.60
N LEU A 13 -9.94 -6.48 -1.13
CA LEU A 13 -10.10 -5.31 -2.01
C LEU A 13 -8.86 -5.09 -2.87
N CYS A 14 -7.66 -5.22 -2.29
CA CYS A 14 -6.42 -5.12 -3.04
C CYS A 14 -6.33 -6.20 -4.13
N LYS A 15 -6.74 -7.43 -3.83
CA LYS A 15 -6.76 -8.54 -4.80
C LYS A 15 -7.69 -8.27 -5.97
N LYS A 16 -8.74 -7.49 -5.77
CA LYS A 16 -9.67 -7.08 -6.83
C LYS A 16 -9.19 -5.85 -7.60
N GLY A 17 -8.05 -5.29 -7.23
CA GLY A 17 -7.54 -4.05 -7.82
C GLY A 17 -8.20 -2.79 -7.29
N GLU A 18 -9.02 -2.89 -6.25
CA GLU A 18 -9.75 -1.77 -5.65
C GLU A 18 -8.93 -1.10 -4.54
N PHE A 19 -7.72 -0.63 -4.90
CA PHE A 19 -6.77 -0.05 -3.94
C PHE A 19 -7.29 1.25 -3.31
N GLU A 20 -7.93 2.10 -4.10
CA GLU A 20 -8.48 3.36 -3.61
C GLU A 20 -9.58 3.10 -2.57
N LYS A 21 -10.47 2.17 -2.86
CA LYS A 21 -11.55 1.79 -1.94
C LYS A 21 -10.99 1.16 -0.67
N ALA A 22 -9.96 0.32 -0.78
CA ALA A 22 -9.31 -0.30 0.37
C ALA A 22 -8.80 0.76 1.35
N GLY A 23 -8.10 1.77 0.85
CA GLY A 23 -7.63 2.88 1.68
C GLY A 23 -8.78 3.71 2.25
N ARG A 24 -9.71 4.10 1.40
CA ARG A 24 -10.84 4.93 1.82
C ARG A 24 -11.67 4.27 2.93
N ASP A 25 -11.89 2.96 2.84
CA ASP A 25 -12.72 2.25 3.80
C ASP A 25 -11.99 1.95 5.12
N PHE A 26 -10.66 1.79 5.09
CA PHE A 26 -9.92 1.28 6.24
C PHE A 26 -8.89 2.23 6.84
N TRP A 27 -8.41 3.24 6.15
CA TRP A 27 -7.48 4.22 6.74
C TRP A 27 -8.17 5.07 7.81
N SER A 28 -7.45 5.33 8.91
CA SER A 28 -7.86 6.36 9.88
C SER A 28 -7.65 7.75 9.26
N ASP A 29 -8.28 8.77 9.84
CA ASP A 29 -8.14 10.15 9.34
C ASP A 29 -6.70 10.65 9.44
N ASP A 30 -5.96 10.17 10.43
CA ASP A 30 -4.57 10.57 10.70
C ASP A 30 -3.56 9.48 10.30
N VAL A 31 -3.91 8.63 9.37
CA VAL A 31 -3.03 7.54 8.90
C VAL A 31 -1.66 8.08 8.46
N VAL A 32 -0.61 7.32 8.78
CA VAL A 32 0.76 7.62 8.38
C VAL A 32 1.22 6.59 7.36
N SER A 33 1.75 7.06 6.24
CA SER A 33 2.30 6.19 5.20
C SER A 33 3.80 6.44 5.07
N LYS A 34 4.59 5.38 5.18
CA LYS A 34 6.06 5.42 5.16
C LYS A 34 6.62 4.63 4.00
N GLU A 35 7.60 5.22 3.32
CA GLU A 35 8.35 4.57 2.25
C GLU A 35 9.77 4.24 2.72
N ALA A 36 10.38 3.23 2.12
CA ALA A 36 11.73 2.79 2.48
C ALA A 36 12.84 3.63 1.83
N MET A 37 12.51 4.75 1.19
CA MET A 37 13.47 5.63 0.53
C MET A 37 13.46 7.02 1.19
N PRO A 38 14.58 7.75 1.18
CA PRO A 38 14.59 9.13 1.67
C PRO A 38 13.88 10.09 0.71
N GLY A 39 13.44 11.23 1.21
CA GLY A 39 12.82 12.27 0.42
C GLY A 39 11.53 12.79 1.03
N ASP A 40 10.91 13.74 0.35
CA ASP A 40 9.68 14.40 0.83
C ASP A 40 8.49 13.44 0.97
N MET A 41 8.50 12.35 0.18
CA MET A 41 7.44 11.35 0.19
C MET A 41 7.74 10.18 1.13
N ALA A 42 8.86 10.22 1.89
CA ALA A 42 9.26 9.12 2.77
C ALA A 42 8.27 8.91 3.91
N GLU A 43 7.67 9.98 4.43
CA GLU A 43 6.62 9.90 5.43
C GLU A 43 5.54 10.92 5.13
N ILE A 44 4.31 10.44 4.96
CA ILE A 44 3.15 11.28 4.65
C ILE A 44 2.08 11.00 5.70
N LYS A 45 1.49 12.05 6.22
CA LYS A 45 0.47 11.97 7.27
C LYS A 45 -0.85 12.53 6.80
N GLY A 46 -1.93 11.89 7.24
CA GLY A 46 -3.28 12.30 6.98
C GLY A 46 -3.88 11.64 5.74
N ARG A 47 -5.14 11.29 5.85
CA ARG A 47 -5.86 10.51 4.85
C ARG A 47 -5.83 11.16 3.46
N LYS A 48 -6.08 12.45 3.38
CA LYS A 48 -6.07 13.16 2.08
C LYS A 48 -4.70 13.14 1.42
N SER A 49 -3.64 13.32 2.21
CA SER A 49 -2.27 13.32 1.70
C SER A 49 -1.86 11.94 1.23
N VAL A 50 -2.27 10.88 1.94
CA VAL A 50 -1.99 9.51 1.55
C VAL A 50 -2.77 9.13 0.28
N GLU A 51 -4.02 9.56 0.16
CA GLU A 51 -4.80 9.40 -1.07
C GLU A 51 -4.13 10.12 -2.24
N GLY A 52 -3.65 11.35 -2.02
CA GLY A 52 -2.94 12.13 -3.03
C GLY A 52 -1.66 11.47 -3.51
N LYS A 53 -0.93 10.82 -2.61
CA LYS A 53 0.24 10.00 -2.94
C LYS A 53 -0.13 8.89 -3.93
N GLY A 54 -1.22 8.19 -3.67
CA GLY A 54 -1.71 7.14 -4.56
C GLY A 54 -2.10 7.67 -5.94
N VAL A 55 -2.82 8.79 -5.98
CA VAL A 55 -3.20 9.44 -7.23
C VAL A 55 -1.97 9.84 -8.04
N TRP A 56 -0.97 10.45 -7.38
CA TRP A 56 0.28 10.81 -8.03
C TRP A 56 0.99 9.58 -8.59
N TRP A 57 1.05 8.51 -7.82
CA TRP A 57 1.75 7.29 -8.24
C TRP A 57 1.10 6.70 -9.50
N TYR A 58 -0.22 6.55 -9.51
CA TYR A 58 -0.93 6.02 -10.68
C TYR A 58 -0.86 6.95 -11.89
N ALA A 59 -0.80 8.27 -11.66
CA ALA A 59 -0.63 9.22 -12.76
C ALA A 59 0.74 9.11 -13.43
N ASN A 60 1.75 8.61 -12.71
CA ASN A 60 3.13 8.52 -13.20
C ASN A 60 3.58 7.10 -13.56
N HIS A 61 2.70 6.11 -13.44
CA HIS A 61 3.02 4.70 -13.73
C HIS A 61 1.89 4.05 -14.52
N ASP A 62 2.25 3.31 -15.55
CA ASP A 62 1.31 2.43 -16.24
C ASP A 62 1.38 1.05 -15.58
N VAL A 63 0.31 0.64 -14.92
CA VAL A 63 0.25 -0.64 -14.21
C VAL A 63 -0.36 -1.69 -15.15
N HIS A 64 0.43 -2.71 -15.50
CA HIS A 64 -0.01 -3.78 -16.41
C HIS A 64 -0.66 -4.93 -15.64
N SER A 65 -0.12 -5.27 -14.48
CA SER A 65 -0.70 -6.30 -13.61
C SER A 65 -0.25 -6.12 -12.18
N VAL A 66 -1.04 -6.62 -11.24
CA VAL A 66 -0.71 -6.66 -9.82
C VAL A 66 -1.09 -8.02 -9.27
N LYS A 67 -0.14 -8.66 -8.58
CA LYS A 67 -0.39 -9.86 -7.80
C LYS A 67 -0.33 -9.49 -6.34
N VAL A 68 -1.33 -9.90 -5.56
CA VAL A 68 -1.45 -9.59 -4.14
C VAL A 68 -1.44 -10.88 -3.34
N GLU A 69 -0.55 -10.97 -2.37
CA GLU A 69 -0.42 -12.13 -1.48
C GLU A 69 -0.61 -11.71 -0.03
N GLY A 70 -1.32 -12.53 0.73
CA GLY A 70 -1.61 -12.29 2.13
C GLY A 70 -3.12 -12.33 2.41
N PRO A 71 -3.54 -11.80 3.55
CA PRO A 71 -2.71 -11.15 4.57
C PRO A 71 -1.98 -12.15 5.47
N TYR A 72 -0.85 -11.72 6.01
CA TYR A 72 -0.12 -12.45 7.05
C TYR A 72 -0.28 -11.67 8.35
N VAL A 73 -1.13 -12.17 9.25
CA VAL A 73 -1.58 -11.43 10.43
C VAL A 73 -0.81 -11.85 11.66
N ASN A 74 -0.38 -10.85 12.44
CA ASN A 74 0.23 -11.06 13.75
C ASN A 74 -0.26 -9.97 14.70
N GLY A 75 -1.21 -10.32 15.57
CA GLY A 75 -1.80 -9.36 16.50
C GLY A 75 -2.55 -8.24 15.79
N ASP A 76 -2.15 -7.01 16.05
CA ASP A 76 -2.73 -5.81 15.45
C ASP A 76 -1.98 -5.34 14.19
N GLN A 77 -1.09 -6.17 13.66
CA GLN A 77 -0.36 -5.89 12.44
C GLN A 77 -0.57 -6.98 11.40
N PHE A 78 -0.46 -6.61 10.14
CA PHE A 78 -0.49 -7.59 9.05
C PHE A 78 0.37 -7.13 7.89
N ILE A 79 0.81 -8.10 7.11
CA ILE A 79 1.66 -7.89 5.94
C ILE A 79 0.90 -8.31 4.68
N VAL A 80 1.04 -7.50 3.63
CA VAL A 80 0.56 -7.81 2.28
C VAL A 80 1.72 -7.63 1.33
N ARG A 81 1.93 -8.59 0.45
CA ARG A 81 2.97 -8.52 -0.58
C ARG A 81 2.35 -8.21 -1.93
N PHE A 82 2.93 -7.24 -2.62
CA PHE A 82 2.51 -6.80 -3.95
C PHE A 82 3.62 -7.08 -4.95
N THR A 83 3.28 -7.77 -6.03
CA THR A 83 4.17 -7.94 -7.18
C THR A 83 3.50 -7.25 -8.35
N MET A 84 4.14 -6.23 -8.90
CA MET A 84 3.56 -5.37 -9.93
C MET A 84 4.40 -5.38 -11.19
N ASP A 85 3.72 -5.42 -12.33
CA ASP A 85 4.34 -5.21 -13.64
C ASP A 85 3.95 -3.80 -14.08
N VAL A 86 4.92 -2.89 -14.13
CA VAL A 86 4.67 -1.46 -14.34
C VAL A 86 5.65 -0.87 -15.35
N THR A 87 5.22 0.22 -15.98
CA THR A 87 6.10 1.08 -16.77
C THR A 87 6.05 2.50 -16.19
N PRO A 88 7.12 2.96 -15.51
CA PRO A 88 7.19 4.35 -15.09
C PRO A 88 7.21 5.25 -16.32
N LYS A 89 6.32 6.25 -16.35
CA LYS A 89 6.20 7.13 -17.52
C LYS A 89 7.47 7.95 -17.77
N ALA A 90 8.18 8.32 -16.70
CA ALA A 90 9.42 9.09 -16.80
C ALA A 90 10.53 8.34 -17.53
N SER A 91 10.68 7.03 -17.30
CA SER A 91 11.73 6.22 -17.94
C SER A 91 11.25 5.49 -19.19
N GLY A 92 9.96 5.18 -19.27
CA GLY A 92 9.40 4.34 -20.32
C GLY A 92 9.86 2.89 -20.29
N LYS A 93 10.54 2.47 -19.22
CA LYS A 93 11.10 1.11 -19.11
C LYS A 93 10.21 0.24 -18.26
N ARG A 94 9.61 -0.76 -18.88
CA ARG A 94 8.79 -1.75 -18.18
C ARG A 94 9.63 -2.54 -17.18
N MET A 95 9.12 -2.70 -15.97
CA MET A 95 9.83 -3.37 -14.90
C MET A 95 8.87 -4.09 -13.94
N GLN A 96 9.41 -5.05 -13.22
CA GLN A 96 8.69 -5.69 -12.13
C GLN A 96 9.09 -5.04 -10.81
N MET A 97 8.09 -4.66 -10.03
CA MET A 97 8.28 -4.14 -8.67
C MET A 97 7.75 -5.16 -7.67
N ASP A 98 8.55 -5.40 -6.63
CA ASP A 98 8.20 -6.27 -5.52
C ASP A 98 8.18 -5.40 -4.27
N GLU A 99 7.02 -5.32 -3.62
CA GLU A 99 6.83 -4.43 -2.48
C GLU A 99 6.04 -5.14 -1.40
N THR A 100 6.45 -4.96 -0.15
CA THR A 100 5.74 -5.49 1.01
C THR A 100 5.24 -4.35 1.86
N GLY A 101 3.95 -4.36 2.19
CA GLY A 101 3.34 -3.40 3.10
C GLY A 101 3.12 -3.99 4.47
N LEU A 102 3.57 -3.29 5.51
CA LEU A 102 3.26 -3.60 6.90
C LEU A 102 2.21 -2.60 7.40
N TYR A 103 1.08 -3.12 7.82
CA TYR A 103 -0.07 -2.33 8.26
C TYR A 103 -0.32 -2.52 9.73
N THR A 104 -0.55 -1.42 10.45
CA THR A 104 -0.88 -1.42 11.87
C THR A 104 -2.32 -0.98 12.05
N VAL A 105 -3.10 -1.77 12.78
CA VAL A 105 -4.51 -1.53 13.05
C VAL A 105 -4.67 -1.04 14.49
N LYS A 106 -5.48 0.01 14.67
CA LYS A 106 -5.83 0.53 15.99
C LYS A 106 -7.25 1.08 15.94
N ASN A 107 -8.07 0.72 16.92
CA ASN A 107 -9.46 1.18 17.00
C ASN A 107 -10.26 0.93 15.71
N GLY A 108 -10.06 -0.23 15.10
CA GLY A 108 -10.82 -0.62 13.91
C GLY A 108 -10.39 0.03 12.60
N LYS A 109 -9.25 0.71 12.58
CA LYS A 109 -8.73 1.39 11.39
C LYS A 109 -7.24 1.14 11.22
N ILE A 110 -6.76 1.26 9.98
CA ILE A 110 -5.33 1.24 9.68
C ILE A 110 -4.76 2.61 10.02
N VAL A 111 -3.87 2.66 11.00
CA VAL A 111 -3.24 3.91 11.46
C VAL A 111 -1.86 4.15 10.86
N GLU A 112 -1.22 3.10 10.37
CA GLU A 112 0.11 3.20 9.76
C GLU A 112 0.27 2.14 8.68
N GLU A 113 0.90 2.53 7.59
CA GLU A 113 1.36 1.61 6.56
C GLU A 113 2.83 1.92 6.26
N SER A 114 3.66 0.88 6.22
CA SER A 114 5.09 1.00 5.93
C SER A 114 5.44 0.05 4.80
N PHE A 115 6.05 0.59 3.74
CA PHE A 115 6.38 -0.19 2.56
C PHE A 115 7.87 -0.50 2.51
N PHE A 116 8.18 -1.74 2.13
CA PHE A 116 9.54 -2.23 1.96
C PHE A 116 9.69 -2.78 0.55
N PHE A 117 10.76 -2.40 -0.12
CA PHE A 117 11.14 -3.01 -1.39
C PHE A 117 12.65 -3.17 -1.39
N GLY A 118 13.10 -4.34 -1.85
CA GLY A 118 14.52 -4.61 -1.94
C GLY A 118 15.13 -3.91 -3.15
N SER A 119 16.41 -3.61 -3.06
CA SER A 119 17.16 -3.28 -4.26
C SER A 119 17.34 -4.56 -5.07
N ALA A 120 17.23 -4.47 -6.38
CA ALA A 120 17.61 -5.57 -7.25
C ALA A 120 19.10 -5.84 -7.02
N SER A 121 19.40 -7.00 -6.46
CA SER A 121 20.79 -7.43 -6.24
C SER A 121 21.27 -8.26 -7.42
#